data_5ed378d2786803b6974c8af31402f715
#
_entry.id   5ed378d2786803b6974c8af31402f715
#
_cell.length_a   1.000
_cell.length_b   1.000
_cell.length_c   1.000
_cell.angle_alpha   90.00
_cell.angle_beta   90.00
_cell.angle_gamma   90.00
#
_symmetry.space_group_name_H-M   'P 1'
#
loop_
_entity.id
_entity.type
_entity.pdbx_description
1 polymer ?
#
loop_
_entity_poly.entity_id
_entity_poly.type
_entity_poly.pdbx_seq_one_letter_code
_entity_poly.pdbx_strand_id
1 'polypeptide(L)'
;MSMRSKERHARLLEALNAGEIDVDDLARRFRVSASTVRRDLQHLSKNNAVRRTYGGAILTGHVTEATLEQRLAVQGKQKQAIANAAIDLIEDGDTLILDAGSTVAAFGRLLQQRRLRIITNNLALLPFLAKALTIELVVLGGALRTTSMSTMGPLAQEALRRMTADRVIMSADGVVKDRGLCEADLDQVALKSLMMQQSKEVIVLADASKLGRAEQGAWAPLPPRWTLVTDVSASLEQCNRLAEAGARVVVAGAR
;
A
#
# COMPACT_ATOMS: atom_id res chain seq x y z
N MET A 1 20.55 30.94 -13.56
CA MET A 1 19.69 31.78 -12.68
C MET A 1 19.20 30.95 -11.53
N SER A 2 19.47 31.34 -10.29
CA SER A 2 18.96 30.64 -9.11
C SER A 2 17.45 30.89 -8.99
N MET A 3 16.67 29.83 -8.86
CA MET A 3 15.21 29.86 -8.66
C MET A 3 14.86 30.64 -7.38
N ARG A 4 13.90 31.57 -7.44
CA ARG A 4 13.49 32.35 -6.26
C ARG A 4 12.95 31.43 -5.16
N SER A 5 13.22 31.73 -3.89
CA SER A 5 12.85 30.86 -2.75
C SER A 5 11.37 30.46 -2.73
N LYS A 6 10.46 31.40 -3.01
CA LYS A 6 9.01 31.12 -3.05
C LYS A 6 8.61 30.12 -4.15
N GLU A 7 9.20 30.25 -5.34
CA GLU A 7 8.94 29.33 -6.45
C GLU A 7 9.51 27.94 -6.16
N ARG A 8 10.67 27.87 -5.52
CA ARG A 8 11.29 26.61 -5.10
C ARG A 8 10.47 25.92 -4.00
N HIS A 9 9.92 26.69 -3.04
CA HIS A 9 9.03 26.15 -2.01
C HIS A 9 7.75 25.55 -2.62
N ALA A 10 7.12 26.23 -3.61
CA ALA A 10 5.95 25.71 -4.31
C ALA A 10 6.27 24.37 -5.02
N ARG A 11 7.35 24.32 -5.78
CA ARG A 11 7.81 23.11 -6.46
C ARG A 11 8.25 21.99 -5.50
N LEU A 12 8.78 22.35 -4.32
CA LEU A 12 9.07 21.40 -3.25
C LEU A 12 7.78 20.76 -2.72
N LEU A 13 6.74 21.55 -2.48
CA LEU A 13 5.44 21.05 -2.05
C LEU A 13 4.79 20.16 -3.11
N GLU A 14 4.85 20.53 -4.40
CA GLU A 14 4.39 19.71 -5.51
C GLU A 14 5.14 18.36 -5.60
N ALA A 15 6.47 18.39 -5.46
CA ALA A 15 7.30 17.20 -5.49
C ALA A 15 7.01 16.27 -4.30
N LEU A 16 6.78 16.85 -3.11
CA LEU A 16 6.40 16.13 -1.91
C LEU A 16 4.97 15.56 -1.98
N ASN A 17 4.08 16.19 -2.75
CA ASN A 17 2.74 15.67 -3.05
C ASN A 17 2.78 14.36 -3.86
N ALA A 18 3.85 14.15 -4.62
CA ALA A 18 4.06 12.93 -5.40
C ALA A 18 4.69 11.78 -4.59
N GLY A 19 4.98 11.99 -3.30
CA GLY A 19 5.53 10.98 -2.39
C GLY A 19 6.76 11.46 -1.60
N GLU A 20 7.37 10.57 -0.82
CA GLU A 20 8.63 10.86 -0.13
C GLU A 20 9.76 11.02 -1.14
N ILE A 21 10.48 12.14 -1.08
CA ILE A 21 11.61 12.40 -1.98
C ILE A 21 12.87 12.60 -1.14
N ASP A 22 13.94 11.92 -1.57
CA ASP A 22 15.27 12.06 -0.99
C ASP A 22 15.82 13.48 -1.17
N VAL A 23 16.54 13.99 -0.15
CA VAL A 23 17.11 15.35 -0.17
C VAL A 23 18.11 15.53 -1.31
N ASP A 24 18.88 14.51 -1.66
CA ASP A 24 19.91 14.60 -2.69
C ASP A 24 19.27 14.56 -4.09
N ASP A 25 18.14 13.84 -4.27
CA ASP A 25 17.34 13.88 -5.49
C ASP A 25 16.71 15.26 -5.71
N LEU A 26 16.15 15.86 -4.67
CA LEU A 26 15.63 17.22 -4.71
C LEU A 26 16.73 18.24 -5.03
N ALA A 27 17.91 18.09 -4.44
CA ALA A 27 19.06 18.96 -4.69
C ALA A 27 19.49 18.92 -6.17
N ARG A 28 19.58 17.73 -6.76
CA ARG A 28 19.86 17.53 -8.19
C ARG A 28 18.77 18.13 -9.07
N ARG A 29 17.49 17.82 -8.79
CA ARG A 29 16.33 18.28 -9.56
C ARG A 29 16.19 19.80 -9.58
N PHE A 30 16.43 20.46 -8.44
CA PHE A 30 16.32 21.92 -8.33
C PHE A 30 17.65 22.66 -8.57
N ARG A 31 18.75 21.93 -8.84
CA ARG A 31 20.10 22.49 -9.06
C ARG A 31 20.56 23.39 -7.91
N VAL A 32 20.36 22.94 -6.68
CA VAL A 32 20.78 23.60 -5.44
C VAL A 32 21.56 22.61 -4.57
N SER A 33 22.25 23.10 -3.53
CA SER A 33 22.91 22.21 -2.58
C SER A 33 21.91 21.47 -1.70
N ALA A 34 22.27 20.26 -1.23
CA ALA A 34 21.49 19.50 -0.24
C ALA A 34 21.22 20.32 1.04
N SER A 35 22.16 21.20 1.44
CA SER A 35 21.99 22.11 2.57
C SER A 35 20.90 23.17 2.32
N THR A 36 20.76 23.63 1.08
CA THR A 36 19.67 24.55 0.68
C THR A 36 18.32 23.84 0.77
N VAL A 37 18.21 22.62 0.23
CA VAL A 37 16.98 21.81 0.34
C VAL A 37 16.61 21.55 1.81
N ARG A 38 17.59 21.16 2.65
CA ARG A 38 17.34 20.94 4.10
C ARG A 38 16.84 22.20 4.80
N ARG A 39 17.34 23.39 4.43
CA ARG A 39 16.90 24.67 4.98
C ARG A 39 15.48 25.03 4.53
N ASP A 40 15.16 24.83 3.26
CA ASP A 40 13.83 25.04 2.70
C ASP A 40 12.80 24.11 3.36
N LEU A 41 13.12 22.83 3.50
CA LEU A 41 12.30 21.86 4.22
C LEU A 41 12.12 22.22 5.70
N GLN A 42 13.15 22.76 6.34
CA GLN A 42 13.05 23.23 7.73
C GLN A 42 12.14 24.46 7.86
N HIS A 43 12.16 25.35 6.88
CA HIS A 43 11.25 26.50 6.84
C HIS A 43 9.79 26.05 6.63
N LEU A 44 9.54 25.13 5.71
CA LEU A 44 8.23 24.54 5.46
C LEU A 44 7.73 23.73 6.66
N SER A 45 8.61 23.05 7.39
CA SER A 45 8.29 22.32 8.60
C SER A 45 7.86 23.23 9.76
N LYS A 46 8.49 24.39 9.94
CA LYS A 46 8.10 25.39 10.95
C LYS A 46 6.69 25.96 10.72
N ASN A 47 6.22 25.93 9.47
CA ASN A 47 4.88 26.36 9.08
C ASN A 47 3.88 25.20 9.05
N ASN A 48 4.18 24.07 9.66
CA ASN A 48 3.37 22.85 9.66
C ASN A 48 2.97 22.32 8.26
N ALA A 49 3.68 22.72 7.21
CA ALA A 49 3.41 22.26 5.85
C ALA A 49 4.12 20.92 5.52
N VAL A 50 5.18 20.60 6.26
CA VAL A 50 6.05 19.45 5.98
C VAL A 50 6.53 18.81 7.28
N ARG A 51 6.54 17.48 7.36
CA ARG A 51 7.20 16.71 8.42
C ARG A 51 8.47 16.04 7.87
N ARG A 52 9.59 16.18 8.58
CA ARG A 52 10.85 15.54 8.20
C ARG A 52 10.82 14.06 8.51
N THR A 53 11.37 13.26 7.60
CA THR A 53 11.66 11.83 7.77
C THR A 53 13.19 11.62 7.81
N TYR A 54 13.63 10.39 8.08
CA TYR A 54 15.04 10.03 8.04
C TYR A 54 15.48 9.99 6.56
N GLY A 55 16.17 11.06 6.08
CA GLY A 55 16.63 11.19 4.69
C GLY A 55 15.77 12.03 3.75
N GLY A 56 14.54 12.42 4.17
CA GLY A 56 13.62 13.17 3.30
C GLY A 56 12.61 14.02 4.04
N ALA A 57 11.48 14.28 3.40
CA ALA A 57 10.35 15.01 3.97
C ALA A 57 9.02 14.56 3.35
N ILE A 58 7.95 14.65 4.13
CA ILE A 58 6.55 14.42 3.71
C ILE A 58 5.68 15.62 4.07
N LEU A 59 4.61 15.84 3.33
CA LEU A 59 3.62 16.89 3.66
C LEU A 59 2.94 16.58 5.00
N THR A 60 2.74 17.61 5.83
CA THR A 60 2.01 17.53 7.11
C THR A 60 0.53 17.89 6.98
N GLY A 61 0.06 18.26 5.81
CA GLY A 61 -1.37 18.38 5.57
C GLY A 61 -2.02 17.01 5.82
N HIS A 62 -3.13 16.97 6.56
CA HIS A 62 -4.01 15.80 6.55
C HIS A 62 -4.42 15.57 5.09
N VAL A 63 -3.70 14.73 4.37
CA VAL A 63 -4.25 14.14 3.14
C VAL A 63 -5.46 13.37 3.63
N THR A 64 -6.63 13.93 3.40
CA THR A 64 -7.88 13.26 3.76
C THR A 64 -7.85 11.93 3.00
N GLU A 65 -7.75 10.83 3.72
CA GLU A 65 -7.72 9.52 3.10
C GLU A 65 -8.97 9.34 2.24
N ALA A 66 -8.77 8.98 0.98
CA ALA A 66 -9.88 8.71 0.08
C ALA A 66 -10.70 7.52 0.59
N THR A 67 -12.03 7.63 0.57
CA THR A 67 -12.92 6.52 0.92
C THR A 67 -12.73 5.34 -0.01
N LEU A 68 -13.14 4.14 0.41
CA LEU A 68 -13.08 2.96 -0.45
C LEU A 68 -13.83 3.18 -1.77
N GLU A 69 -14.99 3.86 -1.73
CA GLU A 69 -15.77 4.19 -2.92
C GLU A 69 -14.98 5.06 -3.91
N GLN A 70 -14.35 6.13 -3.41
CA GLN A 70 -13.48 6.98 -4.22
C GLN A 70 -12.29 6.19 -4.79
N ARG A 71 -11.68 5.33 -3.98
CA ARG A 71 -10.57 4.47 -4.43
C ARG A 71 -11.01 3.44 -5.47
N LEU A 72 -12.23 2.91 -5.41
CA LEU A 72 -12.77 2.00 -6.41
C LEU A 72 -12.95 2.67 -7.78
N ALA A 73 -13.28 3.97 -7.81
CA ALA A 73 -13.45 4.73 -9.04
C ALA A 73 -12.12 5.06 -9.77
N VAL A 74 -10.98 5.02 -9.05
CA VAL A 74 -9.67 5.41 -9.57
C VAL A 74 -8.86 4.17 -9.97
N GLN A 75 -8.12 4.23 -11.10
CA GLN A 75 -7.22 3.17 -11.59
C GLN A 75 -7.91 1.80 -11.77
N GLY A 76 -9.17 1.78 -12.17
CA GLY A 76 -9.96 0.54 -12.27
C GLY A 76 -9.36 -0.50 -13.22
N LYS A 77 -8.82 -0.07 -14.38
CA LYS A 77 -8.17 -0.96 -15.37
C LYS A 77 -6.89 -1.58 -14.81
N GLN A 78 -6.06 -0.78 -14.12
CA GLN A 78 -4.83 -1.23 -13.50
C GLN A 78 -5.11 -2.25 -12.39
N LYS A 79 -6.08 -1.96 -11.51
CA LYS A 79 -6.48 -2.89 -10.44
C LYS A 79 -7.01 -4.21 -10.99
N GLN A 80 -7.77 -4.17 -12.07
CA GLN A 80 -8.27 -5.39 -12.72
C GLN A 80 -7.12 -6.19 -13.36
N ALA A 81 -6.15 -5.53 -14.02
CA ALA A 81 -4.98 -6.18 -14.58
C ALA A 81 -4.13 -6.85 -13.47
N ILE A 82 -3.87 -6.11 -12.38
CA ILE A 82 -3.17 -6.62 -11.19
C ILE A 82 -3.91 -7.83 -10.59
N ALA A 83 -5.22 -7.73 -10.42
CA ALA A 83 -6.05 -8.81 -9.90
C ALA A 83 -5.97 -10.07 -10.77
N ASN A 84 -6.05 -9.92 -12.10
CA ASN A 84 -5.93 -11.04 -13.03
C ASN A 84 -4.54 -11.70 -12.98
N ALA A 85 -3.46 -10.91 -12.89
CA ALA A 85 -2.12 -11.48 -12.77
C ALA A 85 -1.89 -12.16 -11.41
N ALA A 86 -2.54 -11.68 -10.35
CA ALA A 86 -2.42 -12.28 -9.02
C ALA A 86 -3.16 -13.62 -8.88
N ILE A 87 -4.19 -13.88 -9.68
CA ILE A 87 -4.93 -15.16 -9.66
C ILE A 87 -4.01 -16.34 -10.00
N ASP A 88 -3.04 -16.16 -10.87
CA ASP A 88 -2.09 -17.21 -11.26
C ASP A 88 -1.11 -17.60 -10.13
N LEU A 89 -1.10 -16.82 -9.04
CA LEU A 89 -0.29 -17.09 -7.85
C LEU A 89 -1.04 -17.89 -6.77
N ILE A 90 -2.30 -18.27 -7.02
CA ILE A 90 -3.17 -18.93 -6.04
C ILE A 90 -3.55 -20.33 -6.50
N GLU A 91 -3.54 -21.27 -5.59
CA GLU A 91 -3.93 -22.65 -5.82
C GLU A 91 -5.26 -22.98 -5.14
N ASP A 92 -6.02 -23.94 -5.71
CA ASP A 92 -7.22 -24.44 -5.05
C ASP A 92 -6.81 -25.26 -3.81
N GLY A 93 -7.50 -24.98 -2.71
CA GLY A 93 -7.17 -25.54 -1.40
C GLY A 93 -6.36 -24.59 -0.51
N ASP A 94 -5.86 -23.47 -1.05
CA ASP A 94 -5.17 -22.48 -0.24
C ASP A 94 -6.08 -21.88 0.85
N THR A 95 -5.46 -21.55 1.97
CA THR A 95 -5.99 -20.61 2.96
C THR A 95 -5.42 -19.23 2.66
N LEU A 96 -6.28 -18.27 2.35
CA LEU A 96 -5.89 -16.89 2.03
C LEU A 96 -6.31 -15.93 3.14
N ILE A 97 -5.44 -14.99 3.50
CA ILE A 97 -5.83 -13.77 4.19
C ILE A 97 -6.02 -12.68 3.15
N LEU A 98 -7.20 -12.07 3.10
CA LEU A 98 -7.49 -10.93 2.23
C LEU A 98 -7.65 -9.67 3.08
N ASP A 99 -6.71 -8.76 2.91
CA ASP A 99 -6.69 -7.47 3.58
C ASP A 99 -7.71 -6.49 2.98
N ALA A 100 -7.93 -5.38 3.65
CA ALA A 100 -8.76 -4.28 3.16
C ALA A 100 -8.12 -3.58 1.94
N GLY A 101 -8.94 -2.96 1.12
CA GLY A 101 -8.50 -2.11 0.01
C GLY A 101 -9.14 -2.44 -1.32
N SER A 102 -9.15 -1.43 -2.21
CA SER A 102 -9.85 -1.52 -3.50
C SER A 102 -9.20 -2.49 -4.49
N THR A 103 -7.87 -2.65 -4.46
CA THR A 103 -7.17 -3.60 -5.33
C THR A 103 -7.40 -5.04 -4.86
N VAL A 104 -7.36 -5.27 -3.54
CA VAL A 104 -7.73 -6.58 -2.94
C VAL A 104 -9.20 -6.90 -3.21
N ALA A 105 -10.08 -5.88 -3.18
CA ALA A 105 -11.49 -6.08 -3.52
C ALA A 105 -11.68 -6.49 -5.00
N ALA A 106 -10.89 -5.95 -5.92
CA ALA A 106 -10.90 -6.39 -7.33
C ALA A 106 -10.44 -7.84 -7.47
N PHE A 107 -9.37 -8.23 -6.77
CA PHE A 107 -8.87 -9.59 -6.72
C PHE A 107 -9.89 -10.57 -6.11
N GLY A 108 -10.43 -10.26 -4.94
CA GLY A 108 -11.37 -11.14 -4.23
C GLY A 108 -12.64 -11.46 -5.02
N ARG A 109 -13.09 -10.55 -5.90
CA ARG A 109 -14.22 -10.80 -6.80
C ARG A 109 -13.97 -11.91 -7.82
N LEU A 110 -12.73 -12.20 -8.16
CA LEU A 110 -12.34 -13.26 -9.10
C LEU A 110 -12.33 -14.65 -8.45
N LEU A 111 -12.39 -14.73 -7.11
CA LEU A 111 -12.26 -15.99 -6.38
C LEU A 111 -13.54 -16.83 -6.30
N GLN A 112 -14.70 -16.30 -6.72
CA GLN A 112 -16.03 -16.89 -6.45
C GLN A 112 -16.20 -18.35 -6.93
N GLN A 113 -15.42 -18.79 -7.90
CA GLN A 113 -15.46 -20.16 -8.43
C GLN A 113 -14.30 -21.05 -7.95
N ARG A 114 -13.44 -20.51 -7.08
CA ARG A 114 -12.29 -21.23 -6.52
C ARG A 114 -12.69 -22.00 -5.26
N ARG A 115 -11.96 -23.06 -4.96
CA ARG A 115 -12.12 -23.82 -3.71
C ARG A 115 -11.05 -23.35 -2.71
N LEU A 116 -11.44 -22.48 -1.78
CA LEU A 116 -10.52 -21.78 -0.88
C LEU A 116 -11.08 -21.67 0.53
N ARG A 117 -10.20 -21.50 1.51
CA ARG A 117 -10.54 -20.90 2.79
C ARG A 117 -10.08 -19.44 2.78
N ILE A 118 -10.96 -18.50 3.09
CA ILE A 118 -10.68 -17.07 3.07
C ILE A 118 -10.91 -16.47 4.46
N ILE A 119 -9.88 -15.84 5.01
CA ILE A 119 -9.92 -15.04 6.23
C ILE A 119 -9.83 -13.57 5.80
N THR A 120 -10.79 -12.73 6.18
CA THR A 120 -10.77 -11.33 5.72
C THR A 120 -11.33 -10.35 6.74
N ASN A 121 -10.77 -9.15 6.75
CA ASN A 121 -11.33 -7.97 7.39
C ASN A 121 -12.03 -7.04 6.38
N ASN A 122 -12.05 -7.37 5.09
CA ASN A 122 -12.58 -6.55 4.01
C ASN A 122 -14.08 -6.77 3.82
N LEU A 123 -14.89 -5.91 4.41
CA LEU A 123 -16.36 -6.04 4.36
C LEU A 123 -16.93 -5.83 2.95
N ALA A 124 -16.22 -5.14 2.06
CA ALA A 124 -16.66 -4.94 0.68
C ALA A 124 -16.63 -6.24 -0.16
N LEU A 125 -15.97 -7.28 0.31
CA LEU A 125 -15.94 -8.60 -0.34
C LEU A 125 -17.14 -9.48 0.04
N LEU A 126 -17.79 -9.23 1.17
CA LEU A 126 -18.84 -10.12 1.68
C LEU A 126 -20.00 -10.35 0.70
N PRO A 127 -20.52 -9.33 -0.04
CA PRO A 127 -21.61 -9.54 -0.99
C PRO A 127 -21.26 -10.52 -2.13
N PHE A 128 -19.98 -10.71 -2.41
CA PHE A 128 -19.47 -11.60 -3.46
C PHE A 128 -19.10 -12.97 -2.91
N LEU A 129 -18.30 -13.01 -1.85
CA LEU A 129 -17.73 -14.26 -1.31
C LEU A 129 -18.74 -15.07 -0.52
N ALA A 130 -19.69 -14.45 0.17
CA ALA A 130 -20.73 -15.16 0.93
C ALA A 130 -21.69 -15.99 0.06
N LYS A 131 -21.70 -15.74 -1.26
CA LYS A 131 -22.51 -16.51 -2.23
C LYS A 131 -21.75 -17.69 -2.85
N ALA A 132 -20.45 -17.76 -2.65
CA ALA A 132 -19.59 -18.79 -3.24
C ALA A 132 -19.62 -20.05 -2.36
N LEU A 133 -20.27 -21.10 -2.84
CA LEU A 133 -20.49 -22.35 -2.09
C LEU A 133 -19.20 -23.16 -1.85
N THR A 134 -18.14 -22.86 -2.60
CA THR A 134 -16.83 -23.54 -2.52
C THR A 134 -15.82 -22.79 -1.66
N ILE A 135 -16.22 -21.69 -1.04
CA ILE A 135 -15.37 -20.87 -0.18
C ILE A 135 -15.81 -21.01 1.28
N GLU A 136 -14.90 -21.43 2.15
CA GLU A 136 -15.03 -21.28 3.58
C GLU A 136 -14.62 -19.85 3.96
N LEU A 137 -15.60 -19.01 4.34
CA LEU A 137 -15.36 -17.60 4.62
C LEU A 137 -15.33 -17.31 6.13
N VAL A 138 -14.18 -16.81 6.61
CA VAL A 138 -14.01 -16.31 7.99
C VAL A 138 -13.88 -14.79 7.94
N VAL A 139 -14.79 -14.09 8.62
CA VAL A 139 -14.76 -12.63 8.72
C VAL A 139 -14.16 -12.24 10.07
N LEU A 140 -13.06 -11.48 10.04
CA LEU A 140 -12.46 -10.94 11.25
C LEU A 140 -13.40 -9.85 11.82
N GLY A 141 -13.85 -10.03 13.06
CA GLY A 141 -14.62 -9.03 13.80
C GLY A 141 -13.78 -7.83 14.21
N GLY A 142 -14.37 -6.88 14.92
CA GLY A 142 -13.67 -5.72 15.46
C GLY A 142 -14.39 -4.41 15.21
N ALA A 143 -13.67 -3.30 15.39
CA ALA A 143 -14.17 -1.96 15.13
C ALA A 143 -14.31 -1.72 13.62
N LEU A 144 -15.45 -1.18 13.19
CA LEU A 144 -15.67 -0.81 11.79
C LEU A 144 -14.90 0.48 11.46
N ARG A 145 -14.04 0.41 10.45
CA ARG A 145 -13.43 1.57 9.81
C ARG A 145 -14.18 1.88 8.52
N THR A 146 -15.02 2.91 8.56
CA THR A 146 -15.92 3.26 7.45
C THR A 146 -15.18 3.71 6.20
N THR A 147 -14.05 4.43 6.35
CA THR A 147 -13.22 4.91 5.22
C THR A 147 -12.72 3.77 4.32
N SER A 148 -12.36 2.62 4.92
CA SER A 148 -11.89 1.43 4.19
C SER A 148 -12.93 0.32 4.08
N MET A 149 -14.11 0.49 4.71
CA MET A 149 -15.12 -0.58 4.83
C MET A 149 -14.50 -1.90 5.32
N SER A 150 -13.80 -1.83 6.45
CA SER A 150 -13.08 -2.96 7.03
C SER A 150 -13.17 -3.00 8.54
N THR A 151 -12.91 -4.15 9.13
CA THR A 151 -12.77 -4.29 10.58
C THR A 151 -11.30 -4.21 10.99
N MET A 152 -11.04 -3.72 12.18
CA MET A 152 -9.70 -3.62 12.76
C MET A 152 -9.74 -3.61 14.30
N GLY A 153 -8.57 -3.45 14.92
CA GLY A 153 -8.42 -3.34 16.36
C GLY A 153 -8.20 -4.69 17.07
N PRO A 154 -8.20 -4.69 18.42
CA PRO A 154 -7.76 -5.85 19.21
C PRO A 154 -8.55 -7.14 18.95
N LEU A 155 -9.85 -7.07 18.68
CA LEU A 155 -10.66 -8.27 18.42
C LEU A 155 -10.27 -8.94 17.10
N ALA A 156 -10.02 -8.15 16.03
CA ALA A 156 -9.54 -8.68 14.76
C ALA A 156 -8.17 -9.34 14.93
N GLN A 157 -7.26 -8.70 15.68
CA GLN A 157 -5.93 -9.22 15.93
C GLN A 157 -5.97 -10.49 16.77
N GLU A 158 -6.76 -10.55 17.84
CA GLU A 158 -6.86 -11.73 18.70
C GLU A 158 -7.43 -12.94 17.96
N ALA A 159 -8.45 -12.74 17.12
CA ALA A 159 -8.97 -13.80 16.26
C ALA A 159 -7.88 -14.30 15.29
N LEU A 160 -7.15 -13.38 14.63
CA LEU A 160 -6.17 -13.73 13.63
C LEU A 160 -4.94 -14.45 14.23
N ARG A 161 -4.51 -14.13 15.46
CA ARG A 161 -3.39 -14.83 16.14
C ARG A 161 -3.59 -16.34 16.25
N ARG A 162 -4.81 -16.82 16.15
CA ARG A 162 -5.20 -18.24 16.25
C ARG A 162 -5.34 -18.94 14.90
N MET A 163 -5.02 -18.23 13.81
CA MET A 163 -5.17 -18.74 12.45
C MET A 163 -3.87 -18.56 11.69
N THR A 164 -3.62 -19.45 10.74
CA THR A 164 -2.51 -19.34 9.79
C THR A 164 -3.05 -19.45 8.37
N ALA A 165 -2.31 -18.92 7.42
CA ALA A 165 -2.66 -18.95 6.02
C ALA A 165 -1.46 -19.33 5.14
N ASP A 166 -1.74 -19.82 3.94
CA ASP A 166 -0.73 -20.06 2.93
C ASP A 166 -0.25 -18.73 2.34
N ARG A 167 -1.19 -17.83 2.04
CA ARG A 167 -0.86 -16.53 1.44
C ARG A 167 -1.69 -15.40 2.07
N VAL A 168 -1.05 -14.25 2.21
CA VAL A 168 -1.77 -12.99 2.46
C VAL A 168 -1.73 -12.13 1.21
N ILE A 169 -2.90 -11.63 0.81
CA ILE A 169 -3.08 -10.69 -0.29
C ILE A 169 -3.44 -9.34 0.31
N MET A 170 -2.58 -8.36 0.12
CA MET A 170 -2.74 -7.05 0.74
C MET A 170 -2.45 -5.90 -0.22
N SER A 171 -2.90 -4.73 0.14
CA SER A 171 -2.60 -3.48 -0.55
C SER A 171 -2.21 -2.41 0.47
N ALA A 172 -1.81 -1.23 0.00
CA ALA A 172 -1.43 -0.13 0.86
C ALA A 172 -1.72 1.22 0.23
N ASP A 173 -1.64 2.29 1.01
CA ASP A 173 -1.65 3.65 0.49
C ASP A 173 -0.33 4.00 -0.20
N GLY A 174 0.75 3.34 0.17
CA GLY A 174 2.04 3.40 -0.49
C GLY A 174 2.94 2.21 -0.16
N VAL A 175 3.88 1.91 -1.06
CA VAL A 175 4.90 0.86 -0.90
C VAL A 175 6.27 1.49 -1.09
N VAL A 176 7.09 1.50 -0.03
CA VAL A 176 8.37 2.21 -0.01
C VAL A 176 9.50 1.26 0.38
N LYS A 177 10.59 1.28 -0.40
CA LYS A 177 11.82 0.55 -0.11
C LYS A 177 12.26 0.83 1.33
N ASP A 178 12.69 -0.20 2.04
CA ASP A 178 13.25 -0.15 3.41
C ASP A 178 12.30 0.37 4.50
N ARG A 179 11.04 0.73 4.14
CA ARG A 179 10.01 1.14 5.10
C ARG A 179 8.78 0.22 5.11
N GLY A 180 8.46 -0.38 3.97
CA GLY A 180 7.34 -1.28 3.82
C GLY A 180 6.06 -0.60 3.35
N LEU A 181 4.92 -1.00 3.91
CA LEU A 181 3.59 -0.51 3.55
C LEU A 181 3.23 0.73 4.36
N CYS A 182 2.78 1.77 3.67
CA CYS A 182 2.37 3.06 4.23
C CYS A 182 0.85 3.08 4.45
N GLU A 183 0.41 3.47 5.65
CA GLU A 183 -1.01 3.53 6.04
C GLU A 183 -1.32 4.77 6.88
N ALA A 184 -2.61 5.14 6.92
CA ALA A 184 -3.07 6.29 7.69
C ALA A 184 -3.21 5.99 9.20
N ASP A 185 -3.39 4.73 9.59
CA ASP A 185 -3.84 4.32 10.91
C ASP A 185 -2.95 3.23 11.52
N LEU A 186 -2.59 3.36 12.82
CA LEU A 186 -1.74 2.41 13.52
C LEU A 186 -2.41 1.05 13.76
N ASP A 187 -3.73 1.00 13.96
CA ASP A 187 -4.44 -0.27 14.11
C ASP A 187 -4.49 -1.05 12.79
N GLN A 188 -4.55 -0.33 11.64
CA GLN A 188 -4.37 -0.97 10.33
C GLN A 188 -2.97 -1.57 10.19
N VAL A 189 -1.93 -0.82 10.56
CA VAL A 189 -0.54 -1.30 10.53
C VAL A 189 -0.35 -2.52 11.43
N ALA A 190 -0.90 -2.48 12.64
CA ALA A 190 -0.80 -3.59 13.58
C ALA A 190 -1.46 -4.87 13.02
N LEU A 191 -2.66 -4.74 12.42
CA LEU A 191 -3.35 -5.88 11.81
C LEU A 191 -2.62 -6.39 10.57
N LYS A 192 -2.13 -5.51 9.68
CA LYS A 192 -1.32 -5.89 8.50
C LYS A 192 -0.05 -6.64 8.88
N SER A 193 0.68 -6.15 9.89
CA SER A 193 1.88 -6.81 10.38
C SER A 193 1.56 -8.22 10.90
N LEU A 194 0.45 -8.39 11.62
CA LEU A 194 -0.01 -9.69 12.06
C LEU A 194 -0.43 -10.59 10.89
N MET A 195 -1.13 -10.06 9.87
CA MET A 195 -1.49 -10.80 8.66
C MET A 195 -0.26 -11.38 7.97
N MET A 196 0.82 -10.59 7.84
CA MET A 196 2.09 -11.06 7.28
C MET A 196 2.74 -12.15 8.15
N GLN A 197 2.73 -11.99 9.47
CA GLN A 197 3.28 -12.99 10.41
C GLN A 197 2.52 -14.31 10.39
N GLN A 198 1.23 -14.30 10.14
CA GLN A 198 0.36 -15.48 10.10
C GLN A 198 0.32 -16.17 8.74
N SER A 199 1.09 -15.71 7.77
CA SER A 199 1.09 -16.23 6.39
C SER A 199 2.47 -16.71 5.95
N LYS A 200 2.51 -17.77 5.13
CA LYS A 200 3.76 -18.30 4.55
C LYS A 200 4.31 -17.36 3.46
N GLU A 201 3.42 -16.81 2.64
CA GLU A 201 3.77 -15.92 1.53
C GLU A 201 3.01 -14.59 1.64
N VAL A 202 3.71 -13.50 1.36
CA VAL A 202 3.17 -12.14 1.34
C VAL A 202 3.10 -11.64 -0.09
N ILE A 203 1.89 -11.32 -0.56
CA ILE A 203 1.63 -10.78 -1.90
C ILE A 203 1.00 -9.40 -1.76
N VAL A 204 1.68 -8.38 -2.25
CA VAL A 204 1.23 -6.99 -2.25
C VAL A 204 0.71 -6.61 -3.63
N LEU A 205 -0.52 -6.15 -3.70
CA LEU A 205 -1.18 -5.66 -4.91
C LEU A 205 -1.17 -4.13 -4.90
N ALA A 206 -0.36 -3.52 -5.75
CA ALA A 206 -0.21 -2.07 -5.80
C ALA A 206 -0.04 -1.57 -7.23
N ASP A 207 -0.88 -0.62 -7.65
CA ASP A 207 -0.66 0.07 -8.92
C ASP A 207 0.56 1.00 -8.84
N ALA A 208 1.12 1.36 -10.00
CA ALA A 208 2.35 2.14 -10.11
C ALA A 208 2.32 3.45 -9.31
N SER A 209 1.15 4.07 -9.13
CA SER A 209 1.01 5.32 -8.38
C SER A 209 1.26 5.17 -6.87
N LYS A 210 1.29 3.93 -6.37
CA LYS A 210 1.55 3.59 -4.96
C LYS A 210 3.03 3.32 -4.67
N LEU A 211 3.83 3.05 -5.73
CA LEU A 211 5.23 2.68 -5.59
C LEU A 211 6.10 3.91 -5.30
N GLY A 212 6.68 3.97 -4.10
CA GLY A 212 7.45 5.10 -3.59
C GLY A 212 6.60 6.16 -2.88
N ARG A 213 5.28 6.01 -2.80
CA ARG A 213 4.38 6.96 -2.14
C ARG A 213 4.45 6.83 -0.62
N ALA A 214 4.66 7.93 0.09
CA ALA A 214 4.87 8.01 1.54
C ALA A 214 4.02 9.10 2.21
N GLU A 215 2.78 9.27 1.78
CA GLU A 215 1.90 10.36 2.23
C GLU A 215 1.35 10.14 3.65
N GLN A 216 1.28 8.89 4.10
CA GLN A 216 0.73 8.52 5.40
C GLN A 216 1.84 8.32 6.45
N GLY A 217 1.45 8.32 7.73
CA GLY A 217 2.41 8.36 8.84
C GLY A 217 2.70 7.04 9.53
N ALA A 218 1.94 5.98 9.24
CA ALA A 218 2.09 4.68 9.88
C ALA A 218 2.67 3.66 8.89
N TRP A 219 3.49 2.71 9.38
CA TRP A 219 4.29 1.82 8.54
C TRP A 219 4.23 0.39 9.02
N ALA A 220 3.94 -0.54 8.12
CA ALA A 220 4.08 -1.98 8.32
C ALA A 220 5.32 -2.48 7.55
N PRO A 221 6.42 -2.86 8.24
CA PRO A 221 7.60 -3.41 7.58
C PRO A 221 7.26 -4.69 6.81
N LEU A 222 7.78 -4.81 5.59
CA LEU A 222 7.67 -6.01 4.79
C LEU A 222 8.72 -7.06 5.20
N PRO A 223 8.42 -8.36 5.05
CA PRO A 223 9.40 -9.42 5.29
C PRO A 223 10.53 -9.38 4.25
N PRO A 224 11.66 -10.07 4.48
CA PRO A 224 12.80 -10.08 3.56
C PRO A 224 12.49 -10.63 2.16
N ARG A 225 11.43 -11.43 2.02
CA ARG A 225 10.95 -11.96 0.73
C ARG A 225 9.44 -11.80 0.66
N TRP A 226 8.98 -11.20 -0.42
CA TRP A 226 7.57 -10.95 -0.70
C TRP A 226 7.35 -10.80 -2.20
N THR A 227 6.12 -10.84 -2.66
CA THR A 227 5.77 -10.64 -4.07
C THR A 227 5.04 -9.32 -4.23
N LEU A 228 5.46 -8.50 -5.19
CA LEU A 228 4.74 -7.33 -5.68
C LEU A 228 4.06 -7.69 -6.99
N VAL A 229 2.75 -7.48 -7.08
CA VAL A 229 2.02 -7.46 -8.36
C VAL A 229 1.63 -6.02 -8.66
N THR A 230 2.13 -5.50 -9.77
CA THR A 230 1.90 -4.11 -10.21
C THR A 230 1.47 -4.05 -11.67
N ASP A 231 1.12 -2.89 -12.20
CA ASP A 231 0.71 -2.70 -13.59
C ASP A 231 1.86 -2.17 -14.47
N VAL A 232 1.64 -2.18 -15.79
CA VAL A 232 2.63 -1.75 -16.81
C VAL A 232 3.05 -0.28 -16.73
N SER A 233 2.35 0.55 -15.95
CA SER A 233 2.73 1.95 -15.74
C SER A 233 3.88 2.10 -14.74
N ALA A 234 4.23 1.03 -14.00
CA ALA A 234 5.38 1.02 -13.11
C ALA A 234 6.68 1.17 -13.91
N SER A 235 7.50 2.16 -13.53
CA SER A 235 8.80 2.34 -14.17
C SER A 235 9.78 1.23 -13.80
N LEU A 236 10.76 0.98 -14.66
CA LEU A 236 11.82 0.02 -14.36
C LEU A 236 12.57 0.38 -13.07
N GLU A 237 12.76 1.68 -12.81
CA GLU A 237 13.39 2.16 -11.59
C GLU A 237 12.57 1.82 -10.34
N GLN A 238 11.24 2.03 -10.37
CA GLN A 238 10.36 1.65 -9.26
C GLN A 238 10.43 0.14 -8.99
N CYS A 239 10.36 -0.68 -10.05
CA CYS A 239 10.44 -2.13 -9.93
C CYS A 239 11.80 -2.58 -9.35
N ASN A 240 12.91 -2.04 -9.87
CA ASN A 240 14.26 -2.39 -9.41
C ASN A 240 14.47 -2.02 -7.93
N ARG A 241 14.04 -0.83 -7.52
CA ARG A 241 14.13 -0.37 -6.12
C ARG A 241 13.44 -1.32 -5.15
N LEU A 242 12.25 -1.85 -5.52
CA LEU A 242 11.52 -2.78 -4.67
C LEU A 242 12.07 -4.20 -4.76
N ALA A 243 12.62 -4.61 -5.91
CA ALA A 243 13.34 -5.87 -6.04
C ALA A 243 14.59 -5.92 -5.14
N GLU A 244 15.34 -4.82 -5.04
CA GLU A 244 16.47 -4.68 -4.10
C GLU A 244 16.03 -4.76 -2.62
N ALA A 245 14.76 -4.45 -2.33
CA ALA A 245 14.14 -4.60 -1.00
C ALA A 245 13.51 -6.01 -0.78
N GLY A 246 13.81 -6.98 -1.65
CA GLY A 246 13.38 -8.37 -1.51
C GLY A 246 12.07 -8.72 -2.24
N ALA A 247 11.51 -7.82 -3.04
CA ALA A 247 10.31 -8.10 -3.82
C ALA A 247 10.61 -8.98 -5.05
N ARG A 248 9.85 -10.06 -5.22
CA ARG A 248 9.62 -10.66 -6.54
C ARG A 248 8.59 -9.82 -7.27
N VAL A 249 9.00 -9.08 -8.30
CA VAL A 249 8.10 -8.19 -9.03
C VAL A 249 7.42 -8.92 -10.19
N VAL A 250 6.10 -8.87 -10.22
CA VAL A 250 5.22 -9.35 -11.31
C VAL A 250 4.51 -8.14 -11.91
N VAL A 251 4.77 -7.85 -13.18
CA VAL A 251 4.13 -6.75 -13.91
C VAL A 251 2.96 -7.30 -14.71
N ALA A 252 1.75 -6.90 -14.35
CA ALA A 252 0.52 -7.34 -15.01
C ALA A 252 0.46 -6.83 -16.46
N GLY A 253 0.27 -7.73 -17.42
CA GLY A 253 0.21 -7.42 -18.84
C GLY A 253 1.57 -7.30 -19.55
N ALA A 254 2.70 -7.51 -18.89
CA ALA A 254 3.99 -7.74 -19.51
C ALA A 254 4.01 -9.20 -20.03
N ARG A 255 3.87 -9.39 -21.33
CA ARG A 255 4.15 -10.64 -22.04
C ARG A 255 5.47 -10.53 -22.78
#